data_1571661072284702fc30a4824b7bf875
#
_entry.id   1571661072284702fc30a4824b7bf875
#
_cell.length_a   1.000
_cell.length_b   1.000
_cell.length_c   1.000
_cell.angle_alpha   90.00
_cell.angle_beta   90.00
_cell.angle_gamma   90.00
#
_symmetry.space_group_name_H-M   'P 1'
#
loop_
_entity.id
_entity.type
_entity.pdbx_description
1 polymer ?
#
loop_
_entity_poly.entity_id
_entity_poly.type
_entity_poly.pdbx_seq_one_letter_code
_entity_poly.pdbx_strand_id
1 'polypeptide(L)'
;ILFSSLMNSENPYYITQAQALGAPNVLKFGLEPLPTSYLVIGEGTSAWFVGNVRGIPFDKPKIAAAYSLAAQFFGMRFVYLEAGSGAKTNVTPEMVATVRKVFQGFLIVGGGIRDAQTAKSLTDAGADALVIGTLLEDSNNLEKLTEIAKAIKN
;
A
#
# COMPACT_ATOMS: atom_id res chain seq x y z
N ILE A 1 13.55 -2.83 -5.85
CA ILE A 1 13.14 -1.87 -4.82
C ILE A 1 11.81 -1.21 -5.18
N LEU A 2 10.87 -1.07 -4.22
CA LEU A 2 9.70 -0.22 -4.43
C LEU A 2 10.15 1.24 -4.52
N PHE A 3 10.16 1.78 -5.74
CA PHE A 3 10.50 3.17 -6.00
C PHE A 3 9.25 4.01 -5.85
N SER A 4 8.94 4.34 -4.59
CA SER A 4 7.64 4.83 -4.19
C SER A 4 7.53 6.36 -4.29
N SER A 5 6.42 6.83 -4.87
CA SER A 5 5.95 8.20 -4.80
C SER A 5 4.74 8.27 -3.88
N LEU A 6 4.76 9.13 -2.88
CA LEU A 6 3.64 9.35 -1.96
C LEU A 6 2.64 10.31 -2.60
N MET A 7 1.81 9.78 -3.51
CA MET A 7 1.04 10.59 -4.45
C MET A 7 -0.07 11.44 -3.81
N ASN A 8 -0.52 11.11 -2.61
CA ASN A 8 -1.48 11.93 -1.87
C ASN A 8 -0.83 12.80 -0.77
N SER A 9 0.51 13.01 -0.84
CA SER A 9 1.20 14.01 -0.03
C SER A 9 0.92 15.43 -0.54
N GLU A 10 0.84 16.38 0.37
CA GLU A 10 0.80 17.82 0.06
C GLU A 10 2.21 18.44 0.00
N ASN A 11 3.25 17.64 0.31
CA ASN A 11 4.65 18.04 0.23
C ASN A 11 5.33 17.44 -1.02
N PRO A 12 5.74 18.25 -2.00
CA PRO A 12 6.42 17.77 -3.22
C PRO A 12 7.68 16.95 -2.95
N TYR A 13 8.30 17.12 -1.77
CA TYR A 13 9.45 16.32 -1.39
C TYR A 13 9.16 14.82 -1.44
N TYR A 14 8.02 14.38 -0.90
CA TYR A 14 7.64 12.97 -0.87
C TYR A 14 7.04 12.46 -2.20
N ILE A 15 6.67 13.37 -3.10
CA ILE A 15 6.12 13.00 -4.41
C ILE A 15 7.24 12.74 -5.43
N THR A 16 8.25 13.63 -5.50
CA THR A 16 9.28 13.55 -6.56
C THR A 16 10.70 13.84 -6.08
N GLN A 17 10.91 14.71 -5.07
CA GLN A 17 12.25 15.19 -4.73
C GLN A 17 13.10 14.12 -4.03
N ALA A 18 12.52 13.39 -3.07
CA ALA A 18 13.20 12.27 -2.41
C ALA A 18 13.60 11.19 -3.43
N GLN A 19 12.74 10.93 -4.41
CA GLN A 19 12.97 9.98 -5.49
C GLN A 19 14.12 10.45 -6.40
N ALA A 20 14.15 11.73 -6.75
CA ALA A 20 15.25 12.31 -7.53
C ALA A 20 16.58 12.20 -6.81
N LEU A 21 16.61 12.42 -5.47
CA LEU A 21 17.81 12.25 -4.65
C LEU A 21 18.25 10.78 -4.52
N GLY A 22 17.30 9.85 -4.48
CA GLY A 22 17.58 8.42 -4.35
C GLY A 22 17.97 7.71 -5.66
N ALA A 23 17.47 8.20 -6.80
CA ALA A 23 17.63 7.53 -8.10
C ALA A 23 19.10 7.25 -8.51
N PRO A 24 20.09 8.15 -8.30
CA PRO A 24 21.48 7.84 -8.60
C PRO A 24 22.04 6.65 -7.81
N ASN A 25 21.61 6.45 -6.57
CA ASN A 25 22.02 5.30 -5.79
C ASN A 25 21.36 4.00 -6.28
N VAL A 26 20.09 4.04 -6.66
CA VAL A 26 19.38 2.90 -7.26
C VAL A 26 20.13 2.43 -8.51
N LEU A 27 20.50 3.36 -9.39
CA LEU A 27 21.30 3.08 -10.59
C LEU A 27 22.70 2.53 -10.23
N LYS A 28 23.42 3.18 -9.32
CA LYS A 28 24.77 2.78 -8.88
C LYS A 28 24.85 1.37 -8.35
N PHE A 29 23.82 0.93 -7.61
CA PHE A 29 23.76 -0.42 -7.04
C PHE A 29 23.07 -1.44 -7.97
N GLY A 30 22.70 -1.07 -9.18
CA GLY A 30 22.05 -1.96 -10.15
C GLY A 30 20.71 -2.53 -9.67
N LEU A 31 19.99 -1.78 -8.82
CA LEU A 31 18.70 -2.23 -8.30
C LEU A 31 17.60 -2.00 -9.34
N GLU A 32 16.71 -2.98 -9.50
CA GLU A 32 15.51 -2.80 -10.32
C GLU A 32 14.51 -1.86 -9.60
N PRO A 33 14.20 -0.67 -10.16
CA PRO A 33 13.16 0.18 -9.59
C PRO A 33 11.77 -0.31 -10.00
N LEU A 34 10.90 -0.53 -9.02
CA LEU A 34 9.49 -0.84 -9.21
C LEU A 34 8.67 0.45 -8.99
N PRO A 35 8.23 1.15 -10.06
CA PRO A 35 7.55 2.42 -9.92
C PRO A 35 6.21 2.23 -9.22
N THR A 36 6.11 2.79 -8.02
CA THR A 36 5.02 2.52 -7.08
C THR A 36 4.33 3.81 -6.65
N SER A 37 3.02 3.87 -6.84
CA SER A 37 2.16 4.86 -6.18
C SER A 37 1.87 4.40 -4.76
N TYR A 38 2.36 5.12 -3.76
CA TYR A 38 2.07 4.87 -2.35
C TYR A 38 0.94 5.79 -1.91
N LEU A 39 -0.18 5.23 -1.46
CA LEU A 39 -1.38 5.95 -1.06
C LEU A 39 -1.69 5.65 0.40
N VAL A 40 -1.64 6.66 1.25
CA VAL A 40 -2.04 6.52 2.66
C VAL A 40 -3.54 6.65 2.78
N ILE A 41 -4.15 5.63 3.38
CA ILE A 41 -5.59 5.53 3.65
C ILE A 41 -5.83 5.83 5.13
N GLY A 42 -6.74 6.76 5.42
CA GLY A 42 -6.98 7.25 6.77
C GLY A 42 -5.96 8.26 7.24
N GLU A 43 -5.99 8.54 8.53
CA GLU A 43 -5.20 9.56 9.21
C GLU A 43 -4.62 9.02 10.54
N GLY A 44 -3.75 9.80 11.19
CA GLY A 44 -3.25 9.54 12.54
C GLY A 44 -2.14 8.48 12.61
N THR A 45 -1.56 8.05 11.49
CA THR A 45 -0.43 7.13 11.43
C THR A 45 0.89 7.88 11.21
N SER A 46 2.04 7.23 11.48
CA SER A 46 3.35 7.84 11.23
C SER A 46 3.55 8.21 9.77
N ALA A 47 3.11 7.36 8.83
CA ALA A 47 3.20 7.64 7.40
C ALA A 47 2.36 8.85 7.01
N TRP A 48 1.17 8.99 7.57
CA TRP A 48 0.32 10.17 7.39
C TRP A 48 1.00 11.45 7.91
N PHE A 49 1.51 11.42 9.15
CA PHE A 49 2.09 12.61 9.79
C PHE A 49 3.40 13.04 9.11
N VAL A 50 4.35 12.13 8.98
CA VAL A 50 5.68 12.42 8.40
C VAL A 50 5.57 12.79 6.93
N GLY A 51 4.71 12.09 6.20
CA GLY A 51 4.50 12.31 4.77
C GLY A 51 3.71 13.56 4.43
N ASN A 52 3.19 14.32 5.42
CA ASN A 52 2.26 15.43 5.20
C ASN A 52 1.15 15.04 4.22
N VAL A 53 0.45 13.97 4.55
CA VAL A 53 -0.48 13.33 3.63
C VAL A 53 -1.90 13.83 3.84
N ARG A 54 -2.60 14.14 2.75
CA ARG A 54 -4.05 14.21 2.76
C ARG A 54 -4.60 12.79 2.68
N GLY A 55 -4.85 12.19 3.86
CA GLY A 55 -5.31 10.81 3.98
C GLY A 55 -6.62 10.55 3.24
N ILE A 56 -6.70 9.43 2.51
CA ILE A 56 -7.94 9.06 1.82
C ILE A 56 -8.88 8.40 2.83
N PRO A 57 -10.10 8.93 3.06
CA PRO A 57 -11.03 8.32 4.02
C PRO A 57 -11.40 6.88 3.62
N PHE A 58 -11.53 5.99 4.61
CA PHE A 58 -11.83 4.57 4.40
C PHE A 58 -13.15 4.32 3.66
N ASP A 59 -14.11 5.24 3.77
CA ASP A 59 -15.42 5.20 3.13
C ASP A 59 -15.47 5.90 1.76
N LYS A 60 -14.33 6.29 1.20
CA LYS A 60 -14.22 7.00 -0.07
C LYS A 60 -13.39 6.23 -1.10
N PRO A 61 -13.77 5.00 -1.47
CA PRO A 61 -12.99 4.13 -2.36
C PRO A 61 -12.75 4.75 -3.75
N LYS A 62 -13.67 5.60 -4.23
CA LYS A 62 -13.54 6.28 -5.53
C LYS A 62 -12.36 7.26 -5.56
N ILE A 63 -11.95 7.84 -4.42
CA ILE A 63 -10.77 8.70 -4.36
C ILE A 63 -9.51 7.87 -4.56
N ALA A 64 -9.38 6.73 -3.86
CA ALA A 64 -8.26 5.80 -4.05
C ALA A 64 -8.19 5.30 -5.50
N ALA A 65 -9.33 4.98 -6.11
CA ALA A 65 -9.41 4.56 -7.50
C ALA A 65 -8.95 5.67 -8.47
N ALA A 66 -9.31 6.92 -8.23
CA ALA A 66 -8.86 8.06 -9.06
C ALA A 66 -7.35 8.24 -8.99
N TYR A 67 -6.73 8.19 -7.79
CA TYR A 67 -5.27 8.22 -7.64
C TYR A 67 -4.58 7.03 -8.32
N SER A 68 -5.14 5.84 -8.19
CA SER A 68 -4.59 4.62 -8.80
C SER A 68 -4.64 4.68 -10.33
N LEU A 69 -5.72 5.21 -10.89
CA LEU A 69 -5.84 5.45 -12.34
C LEU A 69 -4.83 6.50 -12.84
N ALA A 70 -4.66 7.60 -12.08
CA ALA A 70 -3.65 8.60 -12.39
C ALA A 70 -2.23 8.00 -12.34
N ALA A 71 -1.94 7.17 -11.34
CA ALA A 71 -0.67 6.44 -11.23
C ALA A 71 -0.43 5.56 -12.48
N GLN A 72 -1.44 4.83 -12.94
CA GLN A 72 -1.35 4.04 -14.17
C GLN A 72 -1.05 4.91 -15.41
N PHE A 73 -1.69 6.07 -15.52
CA PHE A 73 -1.43 7.00 -16.64
C PHE A 73 -0.02 7.61 -16.57
N PHE A 74 0.56 7.75 -15.38
CA PHE A 74 1.97 8.11 -15.19
C PHE A 74 2.95 6.95 -15.47
N GLY A 75 2.45 5.75 -15.82
CA GLY A 75 3.28 4.58 -16.10
C GLY A 75 3.72 3.81 -14.85
N MET A 76 3.13 4.07 -13.69
CA MET A 76 3.41 3.30 -12.48
C MET A 76 2.77 1.92 -12.57
N ARG A 77 3.57 0.89 -12.32
CA ARG A 77 3.15 -0.52 -12.42
C ARG A 77 2.61 -1.09 -11.11
N PHE A 78 2.84 -0.39 -10.01
CA PHE A 78 2.46 -0.79 -8.66
C PHE A 78 1.65 0.31 -7.99
N VAL A 79 0.62 -0.10 -7.26
CA VAL A 79 -0.12 0.74 -6.29
C VAL A 79 -0.07 0.07 -4.94
N TYR A 80 0.27 0.83 -3.91
CA TYR A 80 0.28 0.38 -2.54
C TYR A 80 -0.74 1.20 -1.72
N LEU A 81 -1.81 0.55 -1.26
CA LEU A 81 -2.79 1.12 -0.34
C LEU A 81 -2.34 0.83 1.09
N GLU A 82 -1.96 1.84 1.84
CA GLU A 82 -1.40 1.70 3.18
C GLU A 82 -2.29 2.35 4.24
N ALA A 83 -2.81 1.54 5.17
CA ALA A 83 -3.57 2.06 6.31
C ALA A 83 -2.68 2.48 7.51
N GLY A 84 -1.40 2.14 7.48
CA GLY A 84 -0.42 2.46 8.52
C GLY A 84 -0.08 1.28 9.44
N SER A 85 1.18 1.21 9.86
CA SER A 85 1.64 0.23 10.85
C SER A 85 0.89 0.43 12.16
N GLY A 86 0.39 -0.65 12.75
CA GLY A 86 -0.40 -0.61 13.98
C GLY A 86 -1.81 -0.01 13.84
N ALA A 87 -2.26 0.32 12.63
CA ALA A 87 -3.59 0.88 12.40
C ALA A 87 -4.69 0.02 13.01
N LYS A 88 -5.71 0.67 13.58
CA LYS A 88 -6.88 -0.01 14.14
C LYS A 88 -7.84 -0.48 13.05
N THR A 89 -7.83 0.20 11.91
CA THR A 89 -8.69 -0.07 10.75
C THR A 89 -7.79 -0.39 9.56
N ASN A 90 -8.08 -1.47 8.85
CA ASN A 90 -7.42 -1.82 7.59
C ASN A 90 -8.12 -1.22 6.38
N VAL A 91 -7.45 -1.21 5.24
CA VAL A 91 -8.07 -0.90 3.94
C VAL A 91 -9.26 -1.82 3.72
N THR A 92 -10.40 -1.26 3.26
CA THR A 92 -11.62 -2.06 3.11
C THR A 92 -11.58 -2.90 1.82
N PRO A 93 -12.18 -4.11 1.80
CA PRO A 93 -12.33 -4.90 0.58
C PRO A 93 -13.05 -4.14 -0.54
N GLU A 94 -14.02 -3.28 -0.20
CA GLU A 94 -14.71 -2.42 -1.15
C GLU A 94 -13.74 -1.44 -1.85
N MET A 95 -12.80 -0.86 -1.08
CA MET A 95 -11.79 0.03 -1.65
C MET A 95 -10.85 -0.73 -2.60
N VAL A 96 -10.39 -1.91 -2.21
CA VAL A 96 -9.56 -2.78 -3.05
C VAL A 96 -10.29 -3.12 -4.35
N ALA A 97 -11.53 -3.59 -4.28
CA ALA A 97 -12.34 -3.95 -5.44
C ALA A 97 -12.59 -2.74 -6.36
N THR A 98 -12.79 -1.54 -5.77
CA THR A 98 -13.02 -0.32 -6.54
C THR A 98 -11.75 0.14 -7.26
N VAL A 99 -10.60 0.06 -6.63
CA VAL A 99 -9.29 0.30 -7.26
C VAL A 99 -9.01 -0.73 -8.35
N ARG A 100 -9.24 -2.02 -8.10
CA ARG A 100 -9.01 -3.10 -9.06
C ARG A 100 -9.79 -2.94 -10.36
N LYS A 101 -10.99 -2.33 -10.33
CA LYS A 101 -11.78 -2.07 -11.54
C LYS A 101 -11.09 -1.13 -12.54
N VAL A 102 -10.21 -0.26 -12.09
CA VAL A 102 -9.57 0.78 -12.92
C VAL A 102 -8.05 0.61 -13.05
N PHE A 103 -7.41 -0.08 -12.12
CA PHE A 103 -5.96 -0.28 -12.10
C PHE A 103 -5.60 -1.69 -12.54
N GLN A 104 -4.80 -1.80 -13.61
CA GLN A 104 -4.41 -3.08 -14.23
C GLN A 104 -3.04 -3.61 -13.72
N GLY A 105 -2.30 -2.80 -12.96
CA GLY A 105 -0.99 -3.16 -12.42
C GLY A 105 -1.08 -4.00 -11.15
N PHE A 106 0.03 -4.13 -10.45
CA PHE A 106 0.17 -4.92 -9.21
C PHE A 106 -0.32 -4.12 -8.00
N LEU A 107 -1.34 -4.62 -7.31
CA LEU A 107 -1.99 -3.96 -6.19
C LEU A 107 -1.54 -4.56 -4.86
N ILE A 108 -0.86 -3.74 -4.06
CA ILE A 108 -0.36 -4.09 -2.72
C ILE A 108 -1.28 -3.44 -1.68
N VAL A 109 -1.59 -4.16 -0.62
CA VAL A 109 -2.38 -3.64 0.50
C VAL A 109 -1.66 -3.91 1.82
N GLY A 110 -1.54 -2.89 2.66
CA GLY A 110 -0.90 -3.00 3.97
C GLY A 110 -1.58 -2.20 5.07
N GLY A 111 -1.14 -2.48 6.29
CA GLY A 111 -1.62 -1.84 7.51
C GLY A 111 -2.87 -2.49 8.11
N GLY A 112 -2.83 -2.79 9.42
CA GLY A 112 -3.97 -3.29 10.19
C GLY A 112 -4.42 -4.73 9.92
N ILE A 113 -3.72 -5.50 9.10
CA ILE A 113 -4.06 -6.91 8.80
C ILE A 113 -3.58 -7.79 9.95
N ARG A 114 -4.50 -8.50 10.63
CA ARG A 114 -4.21 -9.25 11.86
C ARG A 114 -4.72 -10.69 11.89
N ASP A 115 -5.49 -11.08 10.90
CA ASP A 115 -6.12 -12.40 10.84
C ASP A 115 -6.33 -12.89 9.40
N ALA A 116 -6.57 -14.20 9.28
CA ALA A 116 -6.72 -14.88 8.00
C ALA A 116 -7.98 -14.45 7.24
N GLN A 117 -9.07 -14.11 7.94
CA GLN A 117 -10.32 -13.69 7.31
C GLN A 117 -10.16 -12.33 6.62
N THR A 118 -9.54 -11.37 7.32
CA THR A 118 -9.20 -10.06 6.75
C THR A 118 -8.29 -10.22 5.54
N ALA A 119 -7.21 -11.00 5.66
CA ALA A 119 -6.27 -11.24 4.57
C ALA A 119 -6.97 -11.83 3.33
N LYS A 120 -7.78 -12.88 3.54
CA LYS A 120 -8.54 -13.51 2.46
C LYS A 120 -9.51 -12.53 1.79
N SER A 121 -10.25 -11.73 2.57
CA SER A 121 -11.21 -10.77 2.00
C SER A 121 -10.53 -9.71 1.12
N LEU A 122 -9.31 -9.29 1.45
CA LEU A 122 -8.54 -8.34 0.65
C LEU A 122 -8.01 -8.96 -0.64
N THR A 123 -7.53 -10.21 -0.60
CA THR A 123 -7.09 -10.94 -1.80
C THR A 123 -8.27 -11.29 -2.71
N ASP A 124 -9.40 -11.74 -2.16
CA ASP A 124 -10.63 -12.00 -2.92
C ASP A 124 -11.16 -10.71 -3.59
N ALA A 125 -10.94 -9.55 -2.98
CA ALA A 125 -11.29 -8.24 -3.55
C ALA A 125 -10.33 -7.77 -4.67
N GLY A 126 -9.18 -8.45 -4.87
CA GLY A 126 -8.25 -8.20 -5.96
C GLY A 126 -6.90 -7.63 -5.55
N ALA A 127 -6.49 -7.73 -4.28
CA ALA A 127 -5.11 -7.46 -3.89
C ALA A 127 -4.18 -8.59 -4.37
N ASP A 128 -3.07 -8.22 -5.01
CA ASP A 128 -2.05 -9.18 -5.47
C ASP A 128 -1.05 -9.53 -4.37
N ALA A 129 -0.82 -8.61 -3.42
CA ALA A 129 0.05 -8.83 -2.28
C ALA A 129 -0.46 -8.12 -1.03
N LEU A 130 -0.14 -8.70 0.13
CA LEU A 130 -0.41 -8.12 1.44
C LEU A 130 0.89 -7.85 2.19
N VAL A 131 0.96 -6.70 2.86
CA VAL A 131 2.09 -6.34 3.74
C VAL A 131 1.64 -6.40 5.19
N ILE A 132 2.31 -7.24 5.96
CA ILE A 132 2.02 -7.49 7.37
C ILE A 132 3.29 -7.21 8.17
N GLY A 133 3.28 -6.15 8.97
CA GLY A 133 4.42 -5.75 9.82
C GLY A 133 4.21 -6.13 11.28
N THR A 134 3.23 -5.53 11.93
CA THR A 134 3.01 -5.59 13.38
C THR A 134 2.88 -7.01 13.96
N LEU A 135 2.34 -7.97 13.19
CA LEU A 135 2.30 -9.37 13.63
C LEU A 135 3.67 -10.04 13.73
N LEU A 136 4.67 -9.55 12.96
CA LEU A 136 6.03 -10.09 12.97
C LEU A 136 6.87 -9.56 14.13
N GLU A 137 6.45 -8.46 14.75
CA GLU A 137 7.17 -7.86 15.89
C GLU A 137 7.05 -8.71 17.17
N ASP A 138 6.06 -9.61 17.23
CA ASP A 138 5.87 -10.55 18.32
C ASP A 138 6.09 -12.00 17.83
N SER A 139 7.13 -12.66 18.36
CA SER A 139 7.49 -14.06 18.02
C SER A 139 6.39 -15.08 18.26
N ASN A 140 5.40 -14.78 19.12
CA ASN A 140 4.26 -15.64 19.40
C ASN A 140 3.23 -15.70 18.26
N ASN A 141 3.37 -14.91 17.22
CA ASN A 141 2.40 -14.79 16.13
C ASN A 141 2.71 -15.66 14.89
N LEU A 142 3.70 -16.54 14.92
CA LEU A 142 4.08 -17.40 13.78
C LEU A 142 2.92 -18.31 13.31
N GLU A 143 2.11 -18.82 14.24
CA GLU A 143 0.92 -19.61 13.90
C GLU A 143 -0.08 -18.80 13.11
N LYS A 144 -0.41 -17.59 13.57
CA LYS A 144 -1.31 -16.67 12.87
C LYS A 144 -0.81 -16.30 11.47
N LEU A 145 0.50 -16.07 11.32
CA LEU A 145 1.09 -15.80 10.01
C LEU A 145 0.96 -17.01 9.07
N THR A 146 1.12 -18.21 9.62
CA THR A 146 0.91 -19.45 8.87
C THR A 146 -0.54 -19.61 8.43
N GLU A 147 -1.49 -19.31 9.31
CA GLU A 147 -2.93 -19.30 8.98
C GLU A 147 -3.25 -18.29 7.87
N ILE A 148 -2.73 -17.07 7.98
CA ILE A 148 -2.89 -16.04 6.94
C ILE A 148 -2.32 -16.52 5.61
N ALA A 149 -1.09 -17.03 5.61
CA ALA A 149 -0.43 -17.53 4.41
C ALA A 149 -1.20 -18.69 3.74
N LYS A 150 -1.81 -19.57 4.53
CA LYS A 150 -2.67 -20.64 4.01
C LYS A 150 -3.97 -20.08 3.40
N ALA A 151 -4.59 -19.10 4.04
CA ALA A 151 -5.87 -18.56 3.61
C ALA A 151 -5.79 -17.81 2.27
N ILE A 152 -4.63 -17.20 1.95
CA ILE A 152 -4.43 -16.43 0.70
C ILE A 152 -3.90 -17.27 -0.47
N LYS A 153 -3.49 -18.53 -0.24
CA LYS A 153 -2.96 -19.43 -1.28
C LYS A 153 -4.04 -20.23 -2.00
N ASN A 154 -5.27 -20.21 -1.48
CA ASN A 154 -6.43 -20.89 -2.05
C ASN A 154 -7.32 -19.88 -2.77
#